data_e19ed2c1842a34e03fc6e097f09d71a0
#
_entry.id   e19ed2c1842a34e03fc6e097f09d71a0
#
_cell.length_a   1.000
_cell.length_b   1.000
_cell.length_c   1.000
_cell.angle_alpha   90.00
_cell.angle_beta   90.00
_cell.angle_gamma   90.00
#
_symmetry.space_group_name_H-M   'P 1'
#
loop_
_entity.id
_entity.type
_entity.pdbx_description
1 polymer ?
#
loop_
_entity_poly.entity_id
_entity_poly.type
_entity_poly.pdbx_seq_one_letter_code
_entity_poly.pdbx_strand_id
1 'polypeptide(L)'
;FKLDEWEEVRLDVNENCKPDILGSMTDLSMLDDNSFQGLCSSHNLEHIYAHEVQPTLNGFARILDNDGELFIQVPDLKVCAKAILEGNYAKTLYESPAGPIMPLDMIYGHTKHIASGNHFMAHKMGFTTELLFTLISQAGFKTVVCFTGEYSIHCLATKKSDLKIQMQKRLLNHLGHNESLLGSLGTEG
;
A
#
# COMPACT_ATOMS: atom_id res chain seq x y z
N PHE A 1 -7.34 -1.29 -11.28
CA PHE A 1 -6.91 -1.42 -12.68
C PHE A 1 -7.56 -2.67 -13.26
N LYS A 2 -8.13 -2.60 -14.48
CA LYS A 2 -8.57 -3.79 -15.22
C LYS A 2 -7.42 -4.21 -16.10
N LEU A 3 -6.87 -5.40 -15.87
CA LEU A 3 -5.63 -5.88 -16.50
C LEU A 3 -5.72 -6.01 -18.03
N ASP A 4 -6.91 -6.14 -18.60
CA ASP A 4 -7.16 -6.19 -20.05
C ASP A 4 -6.96 -4.84 -20.77
N GLU A 5 -6.90 -3.73 -20.01
CA GLU A 5 -6.68 -2.37 -20.53
C GLU A 5 -5.26 -1.85 -20.26
N TRP A 6 -4.38 -2.65 -19.60
CA TRP A 6 -3.07 -2.22 -19.12
C TRP A 6 -1.98 -3.21 -19.51
N GLU A 7 -0.83 -2.68 -19.90
CA GLU A 7 0.40 -3.45 -19.96
C GLU A 7 1.04 -3.46 -18.56
N GLU A 8 1.11 -4.64 -17.93
CA GLU A 8 1.68 -4.80 -16.60
C GLU A 8 3.19 -4.96 -16.68
N VAL A 9 3.92 -4.20 -15.88
CA VAL A 9 5.35 -4.36 -15.64
C VAL A 9 5.56 -4.60 -14.15
N ARG A 10 6.07 -5.79 -13.80
CA ARG A 10 6.28 -6.21 -12.40
C ARG A 10 7.71 -5.99 -11.98
N LEU A 11 7.90 -5.27 -10.86
CA LEU A 11 9.18 -5.09 -10.21
C LEU A 11 9.18 -5.86 -8.89
N ASP A 12 10.20 -6.70 -8.66
CA ASP A 12 10.38 -7.43 -7.40
C ASP A 12 11.86 -7.66 -7.13
N VAL A 13 12.23 -7.71 -5.84
CA VAL A 13 13.60 -8.04 -5.40
C VAL A 13 13.86 -9.56 -5.43
N ASN A 14 12.82 -10.38 -5.47
CA ASN A 14 12.90 -11.83 -5.44
C ASN A 14 12.81 -12.40 -6.85
N GLU A 15 13.93 -12.88 -7.37
CA GLU A 15 14.02 -13.53 -8.68
C GLU A 15 13.03 -14.70 -8.86
N ASN A 16 12.70 -15.40 -7.77
CA ASN A 16 11.75 -16.52 -7.83
C ASN A 16 10.33 -16.10 -8.19
N CYS A 17 9.98 -14.82 -8.02
CA CYS A 17 8.71 -14.24 -8.48
C CYS A 17 8.67 -14.00 -10.00
N LYS A 18 9.81 -14.19 -10.69
CA LYS A 18 9.97 -13.96 -12.14
C LYS A 18 9.44 -12.58 -12.55
N PRO A 19 9.94 -11.50 -11.94
CA PRO A 19 9.53 -10.14 -12.30
C PRO A 19 10.05 -9.77 -13.69
N ASP A 20 9.43 -8.76 -14.30
CA ASP A 20 9.93 -8.17 -15.55
C ASP A 20 11.17 -7.33 -15.29
N ILE A 21 11.25 -6.72 -14.08
CA ILE A 21 12.39 -5.95 -13.60
C ILE A 21 12.80 -6.53 -12.23
N LEU A 22 13.99 -7.12 -12.18
CA LEU A 22 14.59 -7.54 -10.91
C LEU A 22 15.25 -6.33 -10.24
N GLY A 23 14.67 -5.84 -9.15
CA GLY A 23 15.15 -4.64 -8.49
C GLY A 23 14.34 -4.29 -7.24
N SER A 24 14.79 -3.25 -6.53
CA SER A 24 14.13 -2.74 -5.33
C SER A 24 13.29 -1.51 -5.64
N MET A 25 12.11 -1.39 -5.03
CA MET A 25 11.32 -0.16 -5.08
C MET A 25 12.04 1.05 -4.42
N THR A 26 13.10 0.82 -3.65
CA THR A 26 13.91 1.88 -3.05
C THR A 26 14.92 2.48 -4.03
N ASP A 27 15.17 1.80 -5.16
CA ASP A 27 16.01 2.31 -6.25
C ASP A 27 15.28 2.12 -7.60
N LEU A 28 14.67 3.18 -8.07
CA LEU A 28 13.95 3.25 -9.34
C LEU A 28 14.74 4.03 -10.40
N SER A 29 16.06 4.21 -10.21
CA SER A 29 16.92 5.01 -11.11
C SER A 29 16.97 4.47 -12.54
N MET A 30 16.68 3.17 -12.72
CA MET A 30 16.61 2.53 -14.02
C MET A 30 15.33 2.86 -14.82
N LEU A 31 14.32 3.49 -14.18
CA LEU A 31 13.07 3.84 -14.82
C LEU A 31 13.03 5.33 -15.15
N ASP A 32 12.54 5.66 -16.33
CA ASP A 32 12.42 7.04 -16.80
C ASP A 32 11.32 7.81 -16.06
N ASP A 33 11.49 9.14 -16.01
CA ASP A 33 10.48 10.04 -15.46
C ASP A 33 9.20 9.98 -16.31
N ASN A 34 8.04 10.02 -15.67
CA ASN A 34 6.71 10.05 -16.30
C ASN A 34 6.48 8.91 -17.32
N SER A 35 7.02 7.72 -17.05
CA SER A 35 6.94 6.56 -17.94
C SER A 35 5.78 5.62 -17.67
N PHE A 36 5.05 5.79 -16.57
CA PHE A 36 3.93 4.93 -16.17
C PHE A 36 2.64 5.73 -15.93
N GLN A 37 1.49 5.21 -16.41
CA GLN A 37 0.18 5.77 -16.16
C GLN A 37 -0.45 5.29 -14.86
N GLY A 38 0.02 4.17 -14.32
CA GLY A 38 -0.47 3.59 -13.07
C GLY A 38 0.62 2.87 -12.30
N LEU A 39 0.59 2.99 -10.97
CA LEU A 39 1.46 2.25 -10.08
C LEU A 39 0.62 1.59 -8.99
N CYS A 40 0.81 0.29 -8.82
CA CYS A 40 0.17 -0.49 -7.77
C CYS A 40 1.23 -1.05 -6.84
N SER A 41 1.14 -0.71 -5.54
CA SER A 41 1.99 -1.24 -4.49
C SER A 41 1.10 -1.85 -3.41
N SER A 42 1.00 -3.18 -3.42
CA SER A 42 0.16 -3.91 -2.48
C SER A 42 1.03 -4.78 -1.58
N HIS A 43 1.00 -4.51 -0.28
CA HIS A 43 1.79 -5.22 0.72
C HIS A 43 3.30 -5.25 0.39
N ASN A 44 3.86 -4.06 0.13
CA ASN A 44 5.28 -3.88 -0.19
C ASN A 44 5.97 -2.83 0.69
N LEU A 45 5.33 -1.67 0.95
CA LEU A 45 5.98 -0.57 1.68
C LEU A 45 6.36 -0.92 3.11
N GLU A 46 5.65 -1.85 3.74
CA GLU A 46 5.97 -2.35 5.07
C GLU A 46 7.30 -3.12 5.12
N HIS A 47 7.82 -3.55 3.97
CA HIS A 47 9.07 -4.33 3.87
C HIS A 47 10.32 -3.47 3.72
N ILE A 48 10.21 -2.14 3.65
CA ILE A 48 11.35 -1.22 3.65
C ILE A 48 11.45 -0.45 4.98
N TYR A 49 12.64 0.08 5.28
CA TYR A 49 12.85 0.82 6.52
C TYR A 49 12.17 2.20 6.50
N ALA A 50 11.84 2.72 7.67
CA ALA A 50 11.12 4.00 7.80
C ALA A 50 11.79 5.17 7.05
N HIS A 51 13.12 5.24 7.05
CA HIS A 51 13.87 6.29 6.35
C HIS A 51 13.88 6.14 4.83
N GLU A 52 13.54 4.96 4.30
CA GLU A 52 13.47 4.68 2.87
C GLU A 52 12.08 5.01 2.27
N VAL A 53 11.02 5.09 3.12
CA VAL A 53 9.64 5.25 2.64
C VAL A 53 9.44 6.54 1.86
N GLN A 54 9.87 7.70 2.41
CA GLN A 54 9.70 8.98 1.71
C GLN A 54 10.49 9.05 0.39
N PRO A 55 11.77 8.65 0.33
CA PRO A 55 12.50 8.54 -0.95
C PRO A 55 11.80 7.62 -1.97
N THR A 56 11.26 6.48 -1.54
CA THR A 56 10.52 5.55 -2.39
C THR A 56 9.26 6.19 -2.97
N LEU A 57 8.45 6.85 -2.13
CA LEU A 57 7.25 7.57 -2.58
C LEU A 57 7.58 8.72 -3.53
N ASN A 58 8.69 9.43 -3.32
CA ASN A 58 9.19 10.43 -4.26
C ASN A 58 9.57 9.79 -5.61
N GLY A 59 10.18 8.60 -5.57
CA GLY A 59 10.46 7.79 -6.76
C GLY A 59 9.19 7.39 -7.51
N PHE A 60 8.15 6.94 -6.80
CA PHE A 60 6.83 6.64 -7.38
C PHE A 60 6.23 7.87 -8.07
N ALA A 61 6.29 9.04 -7.41
CA ALA A 61 5.82 10.28 -8.00
C ALA A 61 6.62 10.67 -9.26
N ARG A 62 7.93 10.41 -9.29
CA ARG A 62 8.79 10.71 -10.42
C ARG A 62 8.45 9.88 -11.67
N ILE A 63 8.29 8.56 -11.50
CA ILE A 63 8.06 7.65 -12.63
C ILE A 63 6.63 7.68 -13.16
N LEU A 64 5.64 8.06 -12.32
CA LEU A 64 4.26 8.27 -12.76
C LEU A 64 4.16 9.52 -13.61
N ASP A 65 3.39 9.45 -14.71
CA ASP A 65 3.05 10.63 -15.49
C ASP A 65 2.15 11.62 -14.71
N ASN A 66 1.90 12.80 -15.29
CA ASN A 66 1.11 13.82 -14.60
C ASN A 66 -0.37 13.44 -14.40
N ASP A 67 -0.86 12.53 -15.23
CA ASP A 67 -2.22 12.01 -15.19
C ASP A 67 -2.29 10.66 -14.47
N GLY A 68 -1.13 10.13 -14.07
CA GLY A 68 -0.97 8.82 -13.48
C GLY A 68 -1.60 8.68 -12.09
N GLU A 69 -1.94 7.46 -11.76
CA GLU A 69 -2.58 7.10 -10.50
C GLU A 69 -1.71 6.13 -9.69
N LEU A 70 -1.60 6.43 -8.41
CA LEU A 70 -0.94 5.57 -7.44
C LEU A 70 -1.99 4.85 -6.60
N PHE A 71 -1.93 3.52 -6.54
CA PHE A 71 -2.66 2.71 -5.58
C PHE A 71 -1.68 2.08 -4.59
N ILE A 72 -1.94 2.25 -3.30
CA ILE A 72 -1.17 1.63 -2.21
C ILE A 72 -2.11 0.87 -1.29
N GLN A 73 -1.69 -0.34 -0.92
CA GLN A 73 -2.31 -1.12 0.13
C GLN A 73 -1.23 -1.58 1.11
N VAL A 74 -1.46 -1.34 2.41
CA VAL A 74 -0.56 -1.73 3.51
C VAL A 74 -1.37 -2.24 4.71
N PRO A 75 -0.81 -3.05 5.60
CA PRO A 75 -1.45 -3.43 6.86
C PRO A 75 -1.77 -2.22 7.73
N ASP A 76 -2.94 -2.23 8.39
CA ASP A 76 -3.32 -1.18 9.35
C ASP A 76 -2.77 -1.50 10.75
N LEU A 77 -1.79 -0.70 11.19
CA LEU A 77 -1.19 -0.84 12.51
C LEU A 77 -2.20 -0.61 13.65
N LYS A 78 -3.25 0.20 13.43
CA LYS A 78 -4.30 0.43 14.44
C LYS A 78 -5.07 -0.84 14.77
N VAL A 79 -5.35 -1.68 13.77
CA VAL A 79 -6.02 -2.98 13.96
C VAL A 79 -5.17 -3.88 14.84
N CYS A 80 -3.87 -3.95 14.58
CA CYS A 80 -2.93 -4.75 15.37
C CYS A 80 -2.83 -4.24 16.81
N ALA A 81 -2.68 -2.92 16.98
CA ALA A 81 -2.61 -2.30 18.31
C ALA A 81 -3.88 -2.58 19.14
N LYS A 82 -5.06 -2.46 18.54
CA LYS A 82 -6.33 -2.78 19.18
C LYS A 82 -6.38 -4.24 19.62
N ALA A 83 -6.04 -5.18 18.74
CA ALA A 83 -6.05 -6.60 19.06
C ALA A 83 -5.08 -6.95 20.22
N ILE A 84 -3.91 -6.30 20.26
CA ILE A 84 -2.93 -6.49 21.36
C ILE A 84 -3.47 -5.95 22.69
N LEU A 85 -4.06 -4.75 22.68
CA LEU A 85 -4.65 -4.14 23.89
C LEU A 85 -5.80 -4.98 24.46
N GLU A 86 -6.55 -5.67 23.60
CA GLU A 86 -7.62 -6.60 23.98
C GLU A 86 -7.11 -7.99 24.42
N GLY A 87 -5.80 -8.20 24.46
CA GLY A 87 -5.18 -9.49 24.83
C GLY A 87 -5.22 -10.55 23.73
N ASN A 88 -5.56 -10.16 22.50
CA ASN A 88 -5.73 -11.06 21.35
C ASN A 88 -4.48 -11.18 20.47
N TYR A 89 -3.28 -10.90 20.99
CA TYR A 89 -2.02 -10.83 20.24
C TYR A 89 -1.67 -12.09 19.42
N ALA A 90 -2.12 -13.26 19.85
CA ALA A 90 -1.89 -14.56 19.20
C ALA A 90 -3.16 -15.17 18.59
N LYS A 91 -4.29 -14.45 18.58
CA LYS A 91 -5.52 -14.93 17.99
C LYS A 91 -5.54 -14.62 16.49
N THR A 92 -5.98 -15.60 15.69
CA THR A 92 -6.15 -15.40 14.25
C THR A 92 -7.09 -14.22 13.97
N LEU A 93 -6.62 -13.25 13.21
CA LEU A 93 -7.43 -12.13 12.70
C LEU A 93 -8.23 -12.59 11.48
N TYR A 94 -7.56 -13.24 10.54
CA TYR A 94 -8.18 -13.76 9.32
C TYR A 94 -7.37 -14.92 8.73
N GLU A 95 -8.02 -15.68 7.86
CA GLU A 95 -7.36 -16.75 7.07
C GLU A 95 -6.89 -16.18 5.72
N SER A 96 -5.63 -16.47 5.38
CA SER A 96 -5.05 -16.14 4.08
C SER A 96 -4.66 -17.42 3.33
N PRO A 97 -4.36 -17.35 2.02
CA PRO A 97 -3.79 -18.49 1.29
C PRO A 97 -2.50 -19.05 1.91
N ALA A 98 -1.75 -18.23 2.64
CA ALA A 98 -0.54 -18.61 3.36
C ALA A 98 -0.82 -19.22 4.76
N GLY A 99 -2.09 -19.24 5.20
CA GLY A 99 -2.56 -19.71 6.50
C GLY A 99 -3.08 -18.58 7.39
N PRO A 100 -3.34 -18.88 8.67
CA PRO A 100 -3.88 -17.92 9.62
C PRO A 100 -2.90 -16.76 9.85
N ILE A 101 -3.43 -15.55 9.88
CA ILE A 101 -2.68 -14.31 10.14
C ILE A 101 -3.04 -13.79 11.53
N MET A 102 -2.03 -13.55 12.33
CA MET A 102 -2.14 -13.01 13.68
C MET A 102 -1.71 -11.54 13.73
N PRO A 103 -2.07 -10.76 14.77
CA PRO A 103 -1.59 -9.39 14.94
C PRO A 103 -0.07 -9.27 14.85
N LEU A 104 0.67 -10.22 15.40
CA LEU A 104 2.14 -10.22 15.35
C LEU A 104 2.69 -10.46 13.94
N ASP A 105 2.02 -11.27 13.10
CA ASP A 105 2.40 -11.45 11.70
C ASP A 105 2.20 -10.18 10.89
N MET A 106 1.15 -9.39 11.20
CA MET A 106 0.95 -8.09 10.56
C MET A 106 1.98 -7.04 10.99
N ILE A 107 2.52 -7.14 12.22
CA ILE A 107 3.53 -6.19 12.72
C ILE A 107 4.93 -6.56 12.24
N TYR A 108 5.30 -7.85 12.31
CA TYR A 108 6.68 -8.30 12.09
C TYR A 108 6.88 -9.04 10.77
N GLY A 109 5.80 -9.32 10.03
CA GLY A 109 5.81 -10.14 8.82
C GLY A 109 5.46 -11.59 9.09
N HIS A 110 5.10 -12.30 8.03
CA HIS A 110 4.57 -13.67 8.12
C HIS A 110 5.62 -14.65 8.66
N THR A 111 5.48 -15.02 9.93
CA THR A 111 6.46 -15.80 10.71
C THR A 111 6.90 -17.08 10.01
N LYS A 112 5.98 -17.84 9.42
CA LYS A 112 6.31 -19.11 8.73
C LYS A 112 7.20 -18.90 7.52
N HIS A 113 6.95 -17.85 6.71
CA HIS A 113 7.77 -17.54 5.55
C HIS A 113 9.17 -17.08 5.96
N ILE A 114 9.26 -16.23 6.99
CA ILE A 114 10.55 -15.78 7.52
C ILE A 114 11.36 -16.95 8.05
N ALA A 115 10.72 -17.86 8.81
CA ALA A 115 11.37 -19.08 9.34
C ALA A 115 11.86 -20.05 8.23
N SER A 116 11.21 -20.05 7.07
CA SER A 116 11.65 -20.83 5.90
C SER A 116 12.76 -20.15 5.08
N GLY A 117 13.30 -19.00 5.55
CA GLY A 117 14.39 -18.28 4.88
C GLY A 117 13.95 -17.14 3.97
N ASN A 118 12.63 -16.92 3.79
CA ASN A 118 12.14 -15.77 3.03
C ASN A 118 12.12 -14.51 3.90
N HIS A 119 13.30 -13.91 4.12
CA HIS A 119 13.47 -12.72 4.97
C HIS A 119 12.89 -11.44 4.34
N PHE A 120 12.57 -11.44 3.04
CA PHE A 120 11.86 -10.32 2.39
C PHE A 120 10.47 -10.09 2.99
N MET A 121 9.87 -11.14 3.60
CA MET A 121 8.57 -11.04 4.26
C MET A 121 8.60 -10.38 5.65
N ALA A 122 9.76 -9.93 6.13
CA ALA A 122 9.86 -9.19 7.39
C ALA A 122 9.35 -7.76 7.22
N HIS A 123 8.46 -7.32 8.10
CA HIS A 123 8.00 -5.94 8.15
C HIS A 123 8.98 -5.08 8.93
N LYS A 124 9.36 -3.94 8.37
CA LYS A 124 10.31 -2.97 8.94
C LYS A 124 9.65 -1.65 9.27
N MET A 125 8.42 -1.45 8.79
CA MET A 125 7.60 -0.26 8.98
C MET A 125 6.14 -0.66 9.19
N GLY A 126 5.41 0.11 10.02
CA GLY A 126 3.96 0.00 10.18
C GLY A 126 3.29 1.32 9.81
N PHE A 127 2.06 1.25 9.30
CA PHE A 127 1.33 2.41 8.81
C PHE A 127 0.02 2.61 9.56
N THR A 128 -0.35 3.88 9.74
CA THR A 128 -1.72 4.32 10.01
C THR A 128 -2.20 5.14 8.81
N THR A 129 -3.51 5.33 8.72
CA THR A 129 -4.11 6.11 7.62
C THR A 129 -3.52 7.52 7.55
N GLU A 130 -3.34 8.18 8.70
CA GLU A 130 -2.83 9.54 8.80
C GLU A 130 -1.37 9.64 8.37
N LEU A 131 -0.54 8.66 8.80
CA LEU A 131 0.86 8.61 8.42
C LEU A 131 1.01 8.38 6.91
N LEU A 132 0.29 7.39 6.35
CA LEU A 132 0.34 7.09 4.92
C LEU A 132 -0.12 8.29 4.09
N PHE A 133 -1.24 8.93 4.46
CA PHE A 133 -1.74 10.14 3.83
C PHE A 133 -0.69 11.25 3.80
N THR A 134 -0.05 11.50 4.95
CA THR A 134 0.98 12.55 5.09
C THR A 134 2.17 12.29 4.17
N LEU A 135 2.71 11.07 4.19
CA LEU A 135 3.89 10.69 3.39
C LEU A 135 3.60 10.78 1.87
N ILE A 136 2.43 10.32 1.43
CA ILE A 136 2.03 10.40 0.01
C ILE A 136 1.84 11.87 -0.41
N SER A 137 1.21 12.70 0.43
CA SER A 137 1.05 14.13 0.15
C SER A 137 2.40 14.85 0.05
N GLN A 138 3.35 14.52 0.93
CA GLN A 138 4.71 15.06 0.89
C GLN A 138 5.50 14.64 -0.37
N ALA A 139 5.16 13.51 -0.97
CA ALA A 139 5.75 13.08 -2.25
C ALA A 139 5.21 13.84 -3.48
N GLY A 140 4.29 14.80 -3.29
CA GLY A 140 3.80 15.68 -4.34
C GLY A 140 2.46 15.28 -4.96
N PHE A 141 1.78 14.27 -4.43
CA PHE A 141 0.42 13.93 -4.83
C PHE A 141 -0.56 14.97 -4.25
N LYS A 142 -1.37 15.60 -5.12
CA LYS A 142 -2.29 16.70 -4.75
C LYS A 142 -3.65 16.20 -4.31
N THR A 143 -4.10 15.08 -4.87
CA THR A 143 -5.32 14.41 -4.41
C THR A 143 -4.91 13.05 -3.84
N VAL A 144 -5.19 12.85 -2.55
CA VAL A 144 -4.91 11.63 -1.80
C VAL A 144 -6.19 11.21 -1.10
N VAL A 145 -6.60 9.97 -1.27
CA VAL A 145 -7.76 9.38 -0.61
C VAL A 145 -7.33 8.08 0.03
N CYS A 146 -7.43 7.99 1.34
CA CYS A 146 -7.18 6.75 2.08
C CYS A 146 -8.47 6.25 2.72
N PHE A 147 -8.63 4.94 2.73
CA PHE A 147 -9.74 4.23 3.35
C PHE A 147 -9.19 3.06 4.17
N THR A 148 -9.69 2.90 5.38
CA THR A 148 -9.38 1.76 6.23
C THR A 148 -10.36 0.63 5.93
N GLY A 149 -9.87 -0.47 5.40
CA GLY A 149 -10.59 -1.73 5.28
C GLY A 149 -10.58 -2.50 6.60
N GLU A 150 -10.89 -3.79 6.55
CA GLU A 150 -10.95 -4.61 7.75
C GLU A 150 -9.58 -4.76 8.43
N TYR A 151 -8.52 -4.98 7.63
CA TYR A 151 -7.15 -5.22 8.13
C TYR A 151 -6.09 -4.38 7.43
N SER A 152 -6.47 -3.62 6.40
CA SER A 152 -5.54 -2.89 5.54
C SER A 152 -6.00 -1.46 5.30
N ILE A 153 -5.05 -0.58 5.07
CA ILE A 153 -5.27 0.76 4.56
C ILE A 153 -5.13 0.69 3.04
N HIS A 154 -6.12 1.23 2.33
CA HIS A 154 -6.10 1.40 0.89
C HIS A 154 -6.00 2.87 0.57
N CYS A 155 -5.08 3.24 -0.29
CA CYS A 155 -4.88 4.62 -0.69
C CYS A 155 -4.83 4.75 -2.20
N LEU A 156 -5.55 5.73 -2.73
CA LEU A 156 -5.52 6.13 -4.13
C LEU A 156 -5.04 7.58 -4.20
N ALA A 157 -4.05 7.87 -5.04
CA ALA A 157 -3.47 9.19 -5.14
C ALA A 157 -3.18 9.58 -6.59
N THR A 158 -3.18 10.88 -6.89
CA THR A 158 -2.82 11.45 -8.18
C THR A 158 -2.19 12.83 -8.01
N LYS A 159 -1.39 13.25 -9.01
CA LYS A 159 -0.82 14.60 -9.07
C LYS A 159 -1.84 15.67 -9.45
N LYS A 160 -3.03 15.29 -9.94
CA LYS A 160 -4.14 16.21 -10.26
C LYS A 160 -4.82 16.73 -9.00
N SER A 161 -5.31 17.98 -9.04
CA SER A 161 -6.16 18.57 -8.02
C SER A 161 -7.64 18.22 -8.25
N ASP A 162 -8.45 18.38 -7.19
CA ASP A 162 -9.93 18.40 -7.25
C ASP A 162 -10.62 17.11 -7.71
N LEU A 163 -9.95 15.96 -7.61
CA LEU A 163 -10.52 14.65 -7.96
C LEU A 163 -10.99 13.84 -6.74
N LYS A 164 -11.00 14.43 -5.53
CA LYS A 164 -11.26 13.72 -4.27
C LYS A 164 -12.54 12.87 -4.31
N ILE A 165 -13.66 13.46 -4.74
CA ILE A 165 -14.96 12.75 -4.77
C ILE A 165 -14.95 11.58 -5.77
N GLN A 166 -14.37 11.76 -6.95
CA GLN A 166 -14.30 10.70 -7.96
C GLN A 166 -13.43 9.53 -7.47
N MET A 167 -12.29 9.85 -6.85
CA MET A 167 -11.37 8.85 -6.32
C MET A 167 -11.97 8.11 -5.11
N GLN A 168 -12.69 8.80 -4.24
CA GLN A 168 -13.43 8.18 -3.13
C GLN A 168 -14.44 7.16 -3.66
N LYS A 169 -15.23 7.51 -4.65
CA LYS A 169 -16.21 6.61 -5.28
C LYS A 169 -15.54 5.38 -5.89
N ARG A 170 -14.45 5.58 -6.65
CA ARG A 170 -13.68 4.48 -7.26
C ARG A 170 -13.11 3.53 -6.22
N LEU A 171 -12.54 4.07 -5.14
CA LEU A 171 -11.95 3.27 -4.08
C LEU A 171 -13.02 2.47 -3.32
N LEU A 172 -14.16 3.08 -2.98
CA LEU A 172 -15.28 2.38 -2.36
C LEU A 172 -15.84 1.26 -3.23
N ASN A 173 -16.01 1.52 -4.53
CA ASN A 173 -16.47 0.50 -5.48
C ASN A 173 -15.48 -0.68 -5.59
N HIS A 174 -14.17 -0.40 -5.56
CA HIS A 174 -13.13 -1.43 -5.57
C HIS A 174 -13.21 -2.32 -4.33
N LEU A 175 -13.53 -1.74 -3.17
CA LEU A 175 -13.65 -2.45 -1.90
C LEU A 175 -15.03 -3.11 -1.69
N GLY A 176 -15.94 -3.02 -2.66
CA GLY A 176 -17.29 -3.57 -2.56
C GLY A 176 -18.21 -2.80 -1.60
N HIS A 177 -17.84 -1.58 -1.22
CA HIS A 177 -18.66 -0.71 -0.38
C HIS A 177 -19.60 0.17 -1.19
N ASN A 178 -20.78 0.46 -0.62
CA ASN A 178 -21.78 1.33 -1.25
C ASN A 178 -21.36 2.81 -1.10
N GLU A 179 -21.67 3.64 -2.09
CA GLU A 179 -21.40 5.10 -2.10
C GLU A 179 -22.02 5.87 -0.91
N SER A 180 -22.97 5.27 -0.18
CA SER A 180 -23.56 5.86 1.02
C SER A 180 -22.53 6.18 2.12
N LEU A 181 -21.33 5.59 2.07
CA LEU A 181 -20.24 5.85 3.01
C LEU A 181 -19.39 7.08 2.68
N LEU A 182 -19.66 7.78 1.57
CA LEU A 182 -18.90 8.98 1.17
C LEU A 182 -18.88 10.08 2.24
N GLY A 183 -19.95 10.20 3.05
CA GLY A 183 -20.04 11.17 4.13
C GLY A 183 -19.23 10.82 5.40
N SER A 184 -18.81 9.56 5.56
CA SER A 184 -18.04 9.08 6.71
C SER A 184 -16.53 9.03 6.45
N LEU A 185 -16.09 9.21 5.21
CA LEU A 185 -14.69 9.28 4.83
C LEU A 185 -14.17 10.69 5.16
N GLY A 186 -13.70 10.85 6.39
CA GLY A 186 -13.07 11.98 7.03
C GLY A 186 -12.94 13.29 6.26
N THR A 187 -13.72 14.26 6.68
CA THR A 187 -13.42 15.69 6.59
C THR A 187 -12.60 16.11 7.81
N GLU A 188 -11.44 15.52 8.02
CA GLU A 188 -10.47 16.15 8.93
C GLU A 188 -9.35 16.72 8.06
N GLY A 189 -9.42 18.08 8.00
CA GLY A 189 -8.53 18.95 7.25
C GLY A 189 -7.17 19.12 7.88
#